data_e4565c3a86edae2b6528832ddb57e8ce
#
_entry.id   e4565c3a86edae2b6528832ddb57e8ce
#
_cell.length_a   1.000
_cell.length_b   1.000
_cell.length_c   1.000
_cell.angle_alpha   90.00
_cell.angle_beta   90.00
_cell.angle_gamma   90.00
#
_symmetry.space_group_name_H-M   'P 1'
#
loop_
_entity.id
_entity.type
_entity.pdbx_description
1 polymer ?
#
loop_
_entity_poly.entity_id
_entity_poly.type
_entity_poly.pdbx_seq_one_letter_code
_entity_poly.pdbx_strand_id
1 'polypeptide(L)'
;MNKLISIILFGLFLTGCQATTLQMRVDENTKQYSKINDPIYGKVHRFEFGSECGDLKRNSQGSKNYVGKWHDSDCGQNSVRSEISQNSSHQPKESWYRWNVFLPKDFPIQEGGKLLLGQFHNGECPHVSFTSGGRDEGTIYFETMKTWQGDCASTTRIPFTSIQKLKGKWTEFVMYSRWENNQDGRFVIYLDGVQVIDYKGRTLTKGKEKVNYVKVGIYQCCNGGNKIKPASALFTTPERSSESFLPN
;
A
#
# COMPACT_ATOMS: atom_id res chain seq x y z
N MET A 1 -10.42 -53.27 -46.93
CA MET A 1 -9.31 -52.83 -46.02
C MET A 1 -9.50 -51.37 -45.68
N ASN A 2 -10.17 -51.08 -44.57
CA ASN A 2 -10.44 -49.71 -44.11
C ASN A 2 -9.34 -49.29 -43.09
N LYS A 3 -8.54 -48.28 -43.46
CA LYS A 3 -7.57 -47.69 -42.57
C LYS A 3 -8.28 -46.64 -41.70
N LEU A 4 -8.44 -46.92 -40.40
CA LEU A 4 -8.79 -45.93 -39.41
C LEU A 4 -7.59 -44.97 -39.19
N ILE A 5 -7.79 -43.69 -39.47
CA ILE A 5 -6.84 -42.65 -39.13
C ILE A 5 -7.25 -42.13 -37.73
N SER A 6 -6.47 -42.49 -36.69
CA SER A 6 -6.60 -41.92 -35.35
C SER A 6 -6.00 -40.53 -35.34
N ILE A 7 -6.84 -39.51 -35.26
CA ILE A 7 -6.42 -38.13 -35.00
C ILE A 7 -6.20 -38.00 -33.49
N ILE A 8 -4.92 -37.94 -33.08
CA ILE A 8 -4.55 -37.60 -31.69
C ILE A 8 -4.62 -36.06 -31.55
N LEU A 9 -5.70 -35.59 -30.92
CA LEU A 9 -5.80 -34.19 -30.53
C LEU A 9 -4.85 -33.95 -29.36
N PHE A 10 -3.69 -33.33 -29.60
CA PHE A 10 -2.82 -32.80 -28.57
C PHE A 10 -3.49 -31.53 -28.01
N GLY A 11 -4.22 -31.69 -26.92
CA GLY A 11 -4.70 -30.53 -26.14
C GLY A 11 -3.52 -29.83 -25.53
N LEU A 12 -3.13 -28.68 -26.08
CA LEU A 12 -2.24 -27.74 -25.41
C LEU A 12 -2.98 -27.20 -24.15
N PHE A 13 -2.67 -27.78 -22.99
CA PHE A 13 -3.00 -27.17 -21.73
C PHE A 13 -2.11 -25.93 -21.58
N LEU A 14 -2.61 -24.77 -21.97
CA LEU A 14 -2.07 -23.50 -21.57
C LEU A 14 -2.34 -23.36 -20.04
N THR A 15 -1.42 -23.82 -19.22
CA THR A 15 -1.42 -23.50 -17.79
C THR A 15 -1.00 -22.04 -17.65
N GLY A 16 -1.92 -21.13 -17.99
CA GLY A 16 -1.76 -19.72 -17.65
C GLY A 16 -1.65 -19.61 -16.14
N CYS A 17 -0.57 -19.00 -15.66
CA CYS A 17 -0.38 -18.72 -14.24
C CYS A 17 -1.46 -17.72 -13.82
N GLN A 18 -2.47 -18.18 -13.08
CA GLN A 18 -3.58 -17.33 -12.67
C GLN A 18 -3.10 -16.37 -11.57
N ALA A 19 -3.48 -15.09 -11.70
CA ALA A 19 -3.32 -14.13 -10.64
C ALA A 19 -4.08 -14.62 -9.39
N THR A 20 -3.44 -14.48 -8.23
CA THR A 20 -4.01 -14.89 -6.95
C THR A 20 -4.42 -13.66 -6.16
N THR A 21 -5.71 -13.56 -5.82
CA THR A 21 -6.19 -12.54 -4.86
C THR A 21 -5.57 -12.81 -3.50
N LEU A 22 -4.95 -11.78 -2.92
CA LEU A 22 -4.31 -11.91 -1.61
C LEU A 22 -5.37 -12.04 -0.50
N GLN A 23 -5.10 -12.92 0.44
CA GLN A 23 -5.93 -13.01 1.65
C GLN A 23 -5.54 -11.87 2.60
N MET A 24 -6.50 -11.00 2.86
CA MET A 24 -6.32 -9.80 3.66
C MET A 24 -7.13 -9.87 4.96
N ARG A 25 -6.56 -9.33 6.03
CA ARG A 25 -7.24 -9.09 7.31
C ARG A 25 -7.29 -7.60 7.62
N VAL A 26 -8.29 -7.18 8.37
CA VAL A 26 -8.35 -5.80 8.89
C VAL A 26 -7.21 -5.62 9.88
N ASP A 27 -6.45 -4.54 9.74
CA ASP A 27 -5.39 -4.18 10.68
C ASP A 27 -6.02 -3.82 12.04
N GLU A 28 -5.40 -4.24 13.14
CA GLU A 28 -5.94 -4.07 14.51
C GLU A 28 -6.18 -2.60 14.89
N ASN A 29 -5.40 -1.68 14.33
CA ASN A 29 -5.53 -0.25 14.59
C ASN A 29 -6.41 0.48 13.55
N THR A 30 -7.12 -0.27 12.69
CA THR A 30 -8.00 0.30 11.67
C THR A 30 -9.23 0.94 12.30
N LYS A 31 -9.47 2.22 12.01
CA LYS A 31 -10.57 3.00 12.58
C LYS A 31 -11.92 2.65 11.97
N GLN A 32 -12.10 2.99 10.72
CA GLN A 32 -13.34 2.75 10.01
C GLN A 32 -13.05 2.00 8.73
N TYR A 33 -13.68 0.85 8.61
CA TYR A 33 -13.53 -0.05 7.48
C TYR A 33 -14.86 -0.70 7.15
N SER A 34 -15.16 -0.76 5.86
CA SER A 34 -16.30 -1.51 5.33
C SER A 34 -16.00 -2.08 3.96
N LYS A 35 -16.79 -3.06 3.54
CA LYS A 35 -16.85 -3.51 2.15
C LYS A 35 -18.12 -2.97 1.52
N ILE A 36 -17.98 -2.33 0.37
CA ILE A 36 -19.09 -1.78 -0.38
C ILE A 36 -19.13 -2.38 -1.79
N ASN A 37 -20.27 -2.27 -2.47
CA ASN A 37 -20.38 -2.65 -3.88
C ASN A 37 -20.08 -1.43 -4.75
N ASP A 38 -19.08 -1.57 -5.63
CA ASP A 38 -18.73 -0.60 -6.65
C ASP A 38 -19.26 -1.08 -8.01
N PRO A 39 -19.78 -0.21 -8.87
CA PRO A 39 -20.36 -0.62 -10.15
C PRO A 39 -19.34 -1.16 -11.15
N ILE A 40 -18.05 -0.84 -11.01
CA ILE A 40 -16.97 -1.26 -11.92
C ILE A 40 -16.26 -2.50 -11.37
N TYR A 41 -15.92 -2.50 -10.08
CA TYR A 41 -15.06 -3.53 -9.47
C TYR A 41 -15.79 -4.49 -8.52
N GLY A 42 -17.12 -4.38 -8.40
CA GLY A 42 -17.89 -5.21 -7.48
C GLY A 42 -17.56 -4.90 -6.02
N LYS A 43 -17.18 -5.89 -5.22
CA LYS A 43 -16.83 -5.68 -3.82
C LYS A 43 -15.46 -5.03 -3.66
N VAL A 44 -15.45 -3.82 -3.10
CA VAL A 44 -14.25 -3.05 -2.80
C VAL A 44 -14.16 -2.71 -1.31
N HIS A 45 -12.95 -2.39 -0.86
CA HIS A 45 -12.65 -1.96 0.50
C HIS A 45 -12.81 -0.44 0.59
N ARG A 46 -13.60 0.03 1.56
CA ARG A 46 -13.72 1.43 1.93
C ARG A 46 -12.98 1.65 3.24
N PHE A 47 -12.01 2.54 3.20
CA PHE A 47 -11.21 2.96 4.33
C PHE A 47 -11.54 4.39 4.68
N GLU A 48 -11.71 4.66 5.98
CA GLU A 48 -12.05 5.99 6.47
C GLU A 48 -11.31 6.27 7.78
N PHE A 49 -10.96 7.51 7.97
CA PHE A 49 -10.60 8.05 9.27
C PHE A 49 -11.10 9.49 9.39
N GLY A 50 -11.44 9.90 10.59
CA GLY A 50 -11.81 11.27 10.93
C GLY A 50 -10.69 12.01 11.63
N SER A 51 -11.05 13.03 12.37
CA SER A 51 -10.18 13.78 13.27
C SER A 51 -10.14 13.19 14.69
N GLU A 52 -10.37 11.87 14.82
CA GLU A 52 -10.65 11.19 16.09
C GLU A 52 -9.47 11.21 17.06
N CYS A 53 -8.26 11.47 16.61
CA CYS A 53 -7.12 11.63 17.51
C CYS A 53 -7.16 12.90 18.36
N GLY A 54 -8.24 13.69 18.28
CA GLY A 54 -8.58 14.79 19.19
C GLY A 54 -7.46 15.82 19.44
N ASP A 55 -7.77 16.84 20.23
CA ASP A 55 -6.75 17.75 20.73
C ASP A 55 -5.85 17.03 21.75
N LEU A 56 -4.55 17.03 21.50
CA LEU A 56 -3.54 16.58 22.45
C LEU A 56 -3.61 17.44 23.72
N LYS A 57 -4.30 16.97 24.75
CA LYS A 57 -4.18 17.58 26.07
C LYS A 57 -2.95 17.03 26.77
N ARG A 58 -2.01 17.91 27.10
CA ARG A 58 -0.92 17.55 28.01
C ARG A 58 -1.50 17.42 29.43
N ASN A 59 -1.20 16.30 30.11
CA ASN A 59 -1.49 16.22 31.55
C ASN A 59 -0.56 17.16 32.31
N SER A 60 -0.86 17.39 33.59
CA SER A 60 -0.06 18.21 34.51
C SER A 60 1.39 17.78 34.69
N GLN A 61 1.77 16.58 34.22
CA GLN A 61 3.12 16.00 34.25
C GLN A 61 3.85 16.09 32.91
N GLY A 62 3.26 16.77 31.90
CA GLY A 62 3.87 16.92 30.58
C GLY A 62 3.71 15.73 29.64
N SER A 63 3.12 14.63 30.10
CA SER A 63 2.78 13.49 29.24
C SER A 63 1.59 13.83 28.34
N LYS A 64 1.67 13.45 27.08
CA LYS A 64 0.59 13.63 26.14
C LYS A 64 -0.47 12.55 26.39
N ASN A 65 -1.57 12.90 27.04
CA ASN A 65 -2.74 12.04 27.18
C ASN A 65 -3.81 12.46 26.17
N TYR A 66 -4.28 11.51 25.38
CA TYR A 66 -5.38 11.72 24.45
C TYR A 66 -6.70 11.63 25.19
N VAL A 67 -7.49 12.69 25.10
CA VAL A 67 -8.87 12.68 25.57
C VAL A 67 -9.76 12.58 24.36
N GLY A 68 -9.96 11.37 23.88
CA GLY A 68 -10.87 11.07 22.78
C GLY A 68 -11.44 9.65 22.94
N LYS A 69 -12.52 9.36 22.23
CA LYS A 69 -13.25 8.09 22.32
C LYS A 69 -12.48 6.85 21.90
N TRP A 70 -11.22 7.03 21.41
CA TRP A 70 -10.42 5.98 20.78
C TRP A 70 -9.03 5.95 21.37
N HIS A 71 -8.82 5.01 22.28
CA HIS A 71 -7.50 4.67 22.80
C HIS A 71 -6.82 3.71 21.82
N ASP A 72 -6.01 4.22 20.91
CA ASP A 72 -5.09 3.35 20.18
C ASP A 72 -3.67 3.91 20.19
N SER A 73 -2.73 3.03 19.95
CA SER A 73 -1.30 3.32 19.94
C SER A 73 -0.90 4.36 18.89
N ASP A 74 -1.67 4.46 17.79
CA ASP A 74 -1.38 5.40 16.70
C ASP A 74 -1.69 6.84 17.08
N CYS A 75 -2.80 7.10 17.81
CA CYS A 75 -3.10 8.44 18.32
C CYS A 75 -2.01 8.94 19.29
N GLY A 76 -1.37 8.03 20.04
CA GLY A 76 -0.21 8.32 20.89
C GLY A 76 0.96 8.94 20.13
N GLN A 77 1.10 8.59 18.86
CA GLN A 77 2.13 9.10 17.94
C GLN A 77 1.61 10.18 17.01
N ASN A 78 0.41 10.70 17.25
CA ASN A 78 -0.28 11.65 16.38
C ASN A 78 -0.48 11.08 14.95
N SER A 79 -0.94 9.85 14.89
CA SER A 79 -1.17 9.09 13.67
C SER A 79 -2.57 8.49 13.67
N VAL A 80 -3.10 8.20 12.49
CA VAL A 80 -4.39 7.51 12.32
C VAL A 80 -4.33 6.63 11.08
N ARG A 81 -4.91 5.42 11.17
CA ARG A 81 -4.93 4.48 10.03
C ARG A 81 -6.29 3.86 9.82
N SER A 82 -6.52 3.49 8.57
CA SER A 82 -7.53 2.54 8.13
C SER A 82 -6.90 1.70 7.03
N GLU A 83 -6.48 0.49 7.35
CA GLU A 83 -5.70 -0.40 6.48
C GLU A 83 -6.14 -1.86 6.62
N ILE A 84 -5.92 -2.65 5.57
CA ILE A 84 -5.91 -4.11 5.63
C ILE A 84 -4.51 -4.62 5.37
N SER A 85 -4.15 -5.72 6.02
CA SER A 85 -2.85 -6.37 5.93
C SER A 85 -2.99 -7.76 5.33
N GLN A 86 -2.02 -8.17 4.51
CA GLN A 86 -1.94 -9.55 4.03
C GLN A 86 -1.72 -10.51 5.21
N ASN A 87 -2.40 -11.67 5.18
CA ASN A 87 -2.25 -12.71 6.22
C ASN A 87 -0.88 -13.37 6.19
N SER A 88 -0.29 -13.56 4.99
CA SER A 88 1.05 -14.13 4.83
C SER A 88 2.12 -13.06 5.03
N SER A 89 3.17 -13.40 5.78
CA SER A 89 4.33 -12.53 6.00
C SER A 89 5.46 -12.76 4.99
N HIS A 90 5.23 -13.53 3.94
CA HIS A 90 6.25 -13.86 2.95
C HIS A 90 5.82 -13.51 1.55
N GLN A 91 6.73 -12.91 0.78
CA GLN A 91 6.59 -12.69 -0.64
C GLN A 91 7.58 -13.60 -1.41
N PRO A 92 7.21 -14.10 -2.60
CA PRO A 92 8.18 -14.70 -3.51
C PRO A 92 9.28 -13.68 -3.84
N LYS A 93 10.47 -14.19 -4.22
CA LYS A 93 11.61 -13.34 -4.57
C LYS A 93 11.28 -12.32 -5.67
N GLU A 94 10.48 -12.74 -6.65
CA GLU A 94 9.97 -11.90 -7.72
C GLU A 94 8.45 -12.08 -7.83
N SER A 95 7.75 -10.98 -8.03
CA SER A 95 6.29 -10.99 -8.20
C SER A 95 5.79 -9.72 -8.84
N TRP A 96 4.66 -9.85 -9.50
CA TRP A 96 3.80 -8.76 -9.92
C TRP A 96 2.68 -8.59 -8.90
N TYR A 97 2.27 -7.34 -8.67
CA TYR A 97 1.14 -6.97 -7.81
C TYR A 97 0.23 -6.02 -8.56
N ARG A 98 -1.07 -6.09 -8.25
CA ARG A 98 -2.06 -5.18 -8.80
C ARG A 98 -3.12 -4.84 -7.76
N TRP A 99 -3.50 -3.57 -7.69
CA TRP A 99 -4.74 -3.09 -7.07
C TRP A 99 -5.15 -1.76 -7.65
N ASN A 100 -6.42 -1.39 -7.44
CA ASN A 100 -6.94 -0.10 -7.87
C ASN A 100 -7.22 0.77 -6.64
N VAL A 101 -7.04 2.07 -6.81
CA VAL A 101 -7.29 3.10 -5.80
C VAL A 101 -8.25 4.13 -6.36
N PHE A 102 -9.26 4.50 -5.58
CA PHE A 102 -10.13 5.64 -5.86
C PHE A 102 -10.06 6.62 -4.70
N LEU A 103 -9.61 7.84 -4.99
CA LEU A 103 -9.67 8.97 -4.06
C LEU A 103 -10.85 9.86 -4.48
N PRO A 104 -11.82 10.15 -3.60
CA PRO A 104 -12.91 11.10 -3.90
C PRO A 104 -12.37 12.47 -4.36
N LYS A 105 -13.19 13.24 -5.07
CA LYS A 105 -12.79 14.58 -5.57
C LYS A 105 -12.39 15.54 -4.45
N ASP A 106 -13.00 15.39 -3.29
CA ASP A 106 -12.78 16.17 -2.07
C ASP A 106 -11.73 15.55 -1.14
N PHE A 107 -11.05 14.47 -1.55
CA PHE A 107 -10.00 13.85 -0.73
C PHE A 107 -8.98 14.92 -0.29
N PRO A 108 -8.69 15.04 1.03
CA PRO A 108 -7.86 16.12 1.53
C PRO A 108 -6.39 15.91 1.22
N ILE A 109 -5.65 16.99 0.99
CA ILE A 109 -4.21 17.00 1.16
C ILE A 109 -3.94 17.23 2.65
N GLN A 110 -3.26 16.27 3.29
CA GLN A 110 -2.91 16.37 4.71
C GLN A 110 -1.74 17.33 4.89
N GLU A 111 -1.81 18.17 5.91
CA GLU A 111 -0.74 19.09 6.30
C GLU A 111 0.23 18.39 7.24
N GLY A 112 1.51 18.45 6.94
CA GLY A 112 2.55 17.77 7.70
C GLY A 112 2.44 16.25 7.67
N GLY A 113 3.39 15.56 8.29
CA GLY A 113 3.43 14.11 8.37
C GLY A 113 3.51 13.41 7.01
N LYS A 114 3.09 12.16 7.00
CA LYS A 114 3.08 11.29 5.81
C LYS A 114 1.73 10.59 5.69
N LEU A 115 1.09 10.68 4.53
CA LEU A 115 -0.06 9.85 4.18
C LEU A 115 0.43 8.67 3.34
N LEU A 116 0.20 7.45 3.79
CA LEU A 116 0.50 6.22 3.06
C LEU A 116 -0.77 5.71 2.38
N LEU A 117 -0.64 5.32 1.10
CA LEU A 117 -1.71 4.68 0.31
C LEU A 117 -1.46 3.18 0.11
N GLY A 118 -0.27 2.69 0.47
CA GLY A 118 0.10 1.30 0.41
C GLY A 118 1.55 1.11 0.80
N GLN A 119 1.88 -0.10 1.24
CA GLN A 119 3.21 -0.42 1.72
C GLN A 119 3.48 -1.92 1.71
N PHE A 120 4.76 -2.28 1.60
CA PHE A 120 5.28 -3.62 1.87
C PHE A 120 6.03 -3.56 3.20
N HIS A 121 5.50 -4.23 4.22
CA HIS A 121 5.88 -4.02 5.62
C HIS A 121 6.66 -5.20 6.20
N ASN A 122 7.60 -4.93 7.12
CA ASN A 122 8.46 -5.95 7.73
C ASN A 122 8.13 -6.24 9.21
N GLY A 123 6.99 -5.76 9.69
CA GLY A 123 6.60 -5.87 11.11
C GLY A 123 6.99 -4.65 11.95
N GLU A 124 8.02 -3.91 11.56
CA GLU A 124 8.46 -2.67 12.23
C GLU A 124 8.32 -1.46 11.30
N CYS A 125 8.95 -1.53 10.12
CA CYS A 125 8.95 -0.46 9.13
C CYS A 125 8.54 -1.00 7.76
N PRO A 126 8.05 -0.16 6.85
CA PRO A 126 7.94 -0.56 5.46
C PRO A 126 9.31 -0.90 4.86
N HIS A 127 9.40 -1.94 4.04
CA HIS A 127 10.48 -2.09 3.07
C HIS A 127 10.36 -1.05 1.97
N VAL A 128 9.13 -0.94 1.44
CA VAL A 128 8.71 -0.02 0.38
C VAL A 128 7.37 0.58 0.79
N SER A 129 7.20 1.87 0.53
CA SER A 129 5.93 2.55 0.75
C SER A 129 5.61 3.59 -0.33
N PHE A 130 4.32 3.88 -0.47
CA PHE A 130 3.78 4.92 -1.36
C PHE A 130 3.22 6.03 -0.49
N THR A 131 3.99 7.11 -0.36
CA THR A 131 3.70 8.15 0.63
C THR A 131 3.52 9.52 0.01
N SER A 132 2.55 10.27 0.52
CA SER A 132 2.45 11.71 0.31
C SER A 132 2.83 12.44 1.59
N GLY A 133 3.40 13.62 1.48
CA GLY A 133 3.72 14.48 2.62
C GLY A 133 5.14 15.01 2.63
N GLY A 134 5.46 15.81 3.65
CA GLY A 134 6.68 16.58 3.72
C GLY A 134 6.48 17.97 3.10
N ARG A 135 7.53 18.55 2.49
CA ARG A 135 7.48 19.93 1.97
C ARG A 135 6.60 20.08 0.73
N ASP A 136 6.47 19.01 -0.08
CA ASP A 136 5.67 18.99 -1.32
C ASP A 136 4.33 18.31 -1.04
N GLU A 137 3.43 19.02 -0.39
CA GLU A 137 2.12 18.52 -0.02
C GLU A 137 1.35 18.00 -1.23
N GLY A 138 0.87 16.75 -1.11
CA GLY A 138 0.11 16.08 -2.17
C GLY A 138 0.93 15.32 -3.21
N THR A 139 2.24 15.51 -3.33
CA THR A 139 3.10 14.66 -4.16
C THR A 139 3.22 13.27 -3.53
N ILE A 140 3.07 12.22 -4.34
CA ILE A 140 3.22 10.82 -3.91
C ILE A 140 4.57 10.30 -4.34
N TYR A 141 5.28 9.72 -3.39
CA TYR A 141 6.63 9.21 -3.54
C TYR A 141 6.66 7.69 -3.39
N PHE A 142 7.49 7.05 -4.18
CA PHE A 142 8.03 5.75 -3.89
C PHE A 142 9.16 5.92 -2.88
N GLU A 143 9.10 5.22 -1.76
CA GLU A 143 10.12 5.26 -0.73
C GLU A 143 10.62 3.86 -0.40
N THR A 144 11.96 3.69 -0.29
CA THR A 144 12.57 2.54 0.38
C THR A 144 13.08 2.98 1.75
N MET A 145 13.05 2.08 2.72
CA MET A 145 13.37 2.44 4.10
C MET A 145 14.48 1.58 4.71
N LYS A 146 15.08 2.10 5.77
CA LYS A 146 15.96 1.38 6.69
C LYS A 146 15.47 1.61 8.12
N THR A 147 15.74 0.66 8.99
CA THR A 147 15.62 0.88 10.42
C THR A 147 16.86 1.63 10.90
N TRP A 148 16.64 2.72 11.63
CA TRP A 148 17.70 3.53 12.25
C TRP A 148 17.32 3.80 13.70
N GLN A 149 18.06 3.25 14.67
CA GLN A 149 17.82 3.42 16.12
C GLN A 149 16.35 3.19 16.53
N GLY A 150 15.67 2.21 15.90
CA GLY A 150 14.25 1.90 16.13
C GLY A 150 13.27 2.74 15.29
N ASP A 151 13.72 3.75 14.57
CA ASP A 151 12.89 4.59 13.70
C ASP A 151 12.96 4.16 12.24
N CYS A 152 11.88 4.43 11.50
CA CYS A 152 11.78 4.19 10.07
C CYS A 152 12.33 5.39 9.29
N ALA A 153 13.52 5.25 8.70
CA ALA A 153 14.14 6.30 7.91
C ALA A 153 14.12 5.98 6.41
N SER A 154 13.65 6.91 5.58
CA SER A 154 13.71 6.78 4.11
C SER A 154 15.16 6.80 3.64
N THR A 155 15.51 5.85 2.75
CA THR A 155 16.82 5.82 2.07
C THR A 155 16.76 6.31 0.64
N THR A 156 15.58 6.17 0.02
CA THR A 156 15.30 6.62 -1.34
C THR A 156 13.92 7.21 -1.34
N ARG A 157 13.74 8.33 -2.05
CA ARG A 157 12.45 9.00 -2.18
C ARG A 157 12.31 9.55 -3.59
N ILE A 158 11.46 8.94 -4.42
CA ILE A 158 11.28 9.29 -5.83
C ILE A 158 9.83 9.71 -6.07
N PRO A 159 9.55 10.93 -6.53
CA PRO A 159 8.18 11.36 -6.85
C PRO A 159 7.68 10.63 -8.10
N PHE A 160 6.40 10.20 -8.12
CA PHE A 160 5.84 9.53 -9.29
C PHE A 160 4.42 9.97 -9.66
N THR A 161 3.66 10.54 -8.73
CA THR A 161 2.33 11.08 -8.99
C THR A 161 1.93 12.07 -7.89
N SER A 162 0.66 12.46 -7.82
CA SER A 162 0.14 13.32 -6.76
C SER A 162 -1.29 12.94 -6.38
N ILE A 163 -1.71 13.28 -5.17
CA ILE A 163 -3.09 13.17 -4.70
C ILE A 163 -4.05 13.80 -5.71
N GLN A 164 -3.70 14.98 -6.22
CA GLN A 164 -4.56 15.71 -7.18
C GLN A 164 -4.81 14.94 -8.48
N LYS A 165 -3.80 14.20 -8.99
CA LYS A 165 -3.92 13.38 -10.21
C LYS A 165 -4.75 12.11 -10.00
N LEU A 166 -4.84 11.63 -8.76
CA LEU A 166 -5.59 10.41 -8.41
C LEU A 166 -7.07 10.69 -8.08
N LYS A 167 -7.46 11.93 -7.78
CA LYS A 167 -8.82 12.28 -7.35
C LYS A 167 -9.87 12.06 -8.43
N GLY A 168 -11.04 11.56 -8.01
CA GLY A 168 -12.27 11.49 -8.80
C GLY A 168 -12.28 10.38 -9.85
N LYS A 169 -11.29 9.51 -9.88
CA LYS A 169 -11.21 8.37 -10.78
C LYS A 169 -10.57 7.17 -10.10
N TRP A 170 -10.88 5.99 -10.58
CA TRP A 170 -10.10 4.80 -10.29
C TRP A 170 -8.74 4.90 -11.00
N THR A 171 -7.68 4.54 -10.31
CA THR A 171 -6.31 4.44 -10.87
C THR A 171 -5.77 3.05 -10.56
N GLU A 172 -5.35 2.34 -11.59
CA GLU A 172 -4.71 1.05 -11.47
C GLU A 172 -3.23 1.20 -11.12
N PHE A 173 -2.81 0.51 -10.07
CA PHE A 173 -1.41 0.34 -9.68
C PHE A 173 -1.00 -1.08 -10.07
N VAL A 174 -0.10 -1.20 -11.03
CA VAL A 174 0.59 -2.45 -11.36
C VAL A 174 2.05 -2.30 -10.96
N MET A 175 2.58 -3.28 -10.24
CA MET A 175 3.95 -3.23 -9.73
C MET A 175 4.65 -4.55 -9.98
N TYR A 176 5.93 -4.46 -10.39
CA TYR A 176 6.86 -5.56 -10.36
C TYR A 176 7.87 -5.35 -9.24
N SER A 177 8.21 -6.41 -8.52
CA SER A 177 9.27 -6.38 -7.53
C SER A 177 10.21 -7.56 -7.66
N ARG A 178 11.50 -7.29 -7.51
CA ARG A 178 12.54 -8.24 -7.11
C ARG A 178 13.01 -7.84 -5.73
N TRP A 179 12.74 -8.71 -4.76
CA TRP A 179 13.03 -8.46 -3.35
C TRP A 179 14.47 -8.83 -3.00
N GLU A 180 15.32 -7.83 -2.74
CA GLU A 180 16.73 -7.99 -2.38
C GLU A 180 17.16 -6.94 -1.34
N ASN A 181 18.09 -7.33 -0.47
CA ASN A 181 18.70 -6.43 0.51
C ASN A 181 20.01 -5.76 0.01
N ASN A 182 20.31 -5.90 -1.28
CA ASN A 182 21.48 -5.38 -1.97
C ASN A 182 21.08 -4.58 -3.23
N GLN A 183 22.02 -4.30 -4.12
CA GLN A 183 21.78 -3.51 -5.34
C GLN A 183 21.10 -4.28 -6.47
N ASP A 184 20.85 -5.60 -6.32
CA ASP A 184 20.18 -6.41 -7.34
C ASP A 184 18.65 -6.32 -7.27
N GLY A 185 18.11 -5.66 -6.24
CA GLY A 185 16.69 -5.40 -6.10
C GLY A 185 16.16 -4.50 -7.21
N ARG A 186 14.88 -4.67 -7.56
CA ARG A 186 14.18 -3.84 -8.54
C ARG A 186 12.73 -3.63 -8.12
N PHE A 187 12.24 -2.43 -8.37
CA PHE A 187 10.83 -2.11 -8.18
C PHE A 187 10.34 -1.22 -9.31
N VAL A 188 9.34 -1.71 -10.06
CA VAL A 188 8.76 -0.97 -11.19
C VAL A 188 7.30 -0.68 -10.86
N ILE A 189 6.85 0.54 -11.14
CA ILE A 189 5.45 0.95 -10.93
C ILE A 189 4.88 1.45 -12.25
N TYR A 190 3.68 0.98 -12.56
CA TYR A 190 2.84 1.47 -13.63
C TYR A 190 1.55 2.04 -13.03
N LEU A 191 1.11 3.19 -13.51
CA LEU A 191 -0.21 3.76 -13.23
C LEU A 191 -1.02 3.80 -14.52
N ASP A 192 -2.20 3.15 -14.52
CA ASP A 192 -3.06 3.06 -15.70
C ASP A 192 -2.27 2.59 -16.95
N GLY A 193 -1.38 1.58 -16.78
CA GLY A 193 -0.51 1.02 -17.83
C GLY A 193 0.74 1.86 -18.17
N VAL A 194 0.90 3.07 -17.64
CA VAL A 194 2.07 3.93 -17.91
C VAL A 194 3.14 3.73 -16.84
N GLN A 195 4.37 3.39 -17.26
CA GLN A 195 5.49 3.24 -16.35
C GLN A 195 5.88 4.60 -15.73
N VAL A 196 5.88 4.67 -14.41
CA VAL A 196 6.21 5.89 -13.65
C VAL A 196 7.44 5.73 -12.75
N ILE A 197 7.82 4.50 -12.41
CA ILE A 197 9.04 4.15 -11.64
C ILE A 197 9.73 2.96 -12.29
N ASP A 198 11.06 3.00 -12.38
CA ASP A 198 11.96 1.85 -12.55
C ASP A 198 13.14 2.05 -11.59
N TYR A 199 12.98 1.58 -10.38
CA TYR A 199 13.99 1.65 -9.34
C TYR A 199 14.86 0.40 -9.34
N LYS A 200 16.18 0.58 -9.33
CA LYS A 200 17.18 -0.47 -9.11
C LYS A 200 17.94 -0.17 -7.82
N GLY A 201 18.04 -1.17 -6.97
CA GLY A 201 18.66 -1.04 -5.66
C GLY A 201 17.94 -1.86 -4.61
N ARG A 202 18.31 -1.66 -3.36
CA ARG A 202 17.76 -2.44 -2.26
C ARG A 202 16.26 -2.23 -2.09
N THR A 203 15.49 -3.32 -2.14
CA THR A 203 14.04 -3.36 -1.94
C THR A 203 13.62 -3.98 -0.61
N LEU A 204 14.54 -4.66 0.11
CA LEU A 204 14.33 -5.18 1.45
C LEU A 204 15.18 -4.42 2.46
N THR A 205 14.63 -4.15 3.63
CA THR A 205 15.37 -3.57 4.76
C THR A 205 16.36 -4.63 5.30
N LYS A 206 17.64 -4.30 5.36
CA LYS A 206 18.70 -5.19 5.84
C LYS A 206 18.43 -5.63 7.29
N GLY A 207 18.51 -6.94 7.52
CA GLY A 207 18.22 -7.55 8.82
C GLY A 207 16.74 -7.82 9.09
N LYS A 208 15.83 -7.49 8.13
CA LYS A 208 14.38 -7.69 8.24
C LYS A 208 13.79 -8.45 7.03
N GLU A 209 14.63 -9.16 6.29
CA GLU A 209 14.29 -9.80 5.00
C GLU A 209 13.26 -10.92 5.15
N LYS A 210 13.14 -11.51 6.34
CA LYS A 210 12.26 -12.67 6.60
C LYS A 210 10.77 -12.34 6.60
N VAL A 211 10.44 -11.09 6.84
CA VAL A 211 9.04 -10.63 6.94
C VAL A 211 8.79 -9.57 5.87
N ASN A 212 7.85 -9.86 4.98
CA ASN A 212 7.42 -8.93 3.94
C ASN A 212 5.95 -9.22 3.62
N TYR A 213 5.07 -8.24 3.83
CA TYR A 213 3.64 -8.37 3.55
C TYR A 213 3.03 -7.07 3.07
N VAL A 214 2.02 -7.20 2.21
CA VAL A 214 1.28 -6.07 1.63
C VAL A 214 0.34 -5.48 2.68
N LYS A 215 0.30 -4.17 2.76
CA LYS A 215 -0.77 -3.39 3.42
C LYS A 215 -1.30 -2.36 2.43
N VAL A 216 -2.61 -2.19 2.38
CA VAL A 216 -3.29 -1.16 1.59
C VAL A 216 -4.36 -0.47 2.42
N GLY A 217 -4.63 0.78 2.08
CA GLY A 217 -5.57 1.64 2.78
C GLY A 217 -5.02 3.06 2.89
N ILE A 218 -5.47 3.78 3.89
CA ILE A 218 -5.00 5.15 4.19
C ILE A 218 -4.42 5.20 5.61
N TYR A 219 -3.18 5.66 5.71
CA TYR A 219 -2.50 5.82 7.00
C TYR A 219 -1.80 7.17 7.05
N GLN A 220 -2.29 8.07 7.90
CA GLN A 220 -1.64 9.34 8.18
C GLN A 220 -0.75 9.19 9.41
N CYS A 221 0.57 9.33 9.25
CA CYS A 221 1.52 9.20 10.34
C CYS A 221 2.36 10.46 10.55
N CYS A 222 2.98 10.52 11.74
CA CYS A 222 4.08 11.45 12.05
C CYS A 222 3.67 12.92 11.89
N ASN A 223 2.45 13.28 12.26
CA ASN A 223 1.82 14.55 11.88
C ASN A 223 2.34 15.78 12.65
N GLY A 224 3.32 15.59 13.55
CA GLY A 224 4.04 16.70 14.22
C GLY A 224 3.17 17.67 15.01
N GLY A 225 1.93 17.31 15.34
CA GLY A 225 0.97 18.17 16.03
C GLY A 225 -0.02 18.89 15.09
N ASN A 226 0.08 18.70 13.76
CA ASN A 226 -0.90 19.24 12.82
C ASN A 226 -2.24 18.49 12.91
N LYS A 227 -3.31 19.17 12.58
CA LYS A 227 -4.66 18.59 12.59
C LYS A 227 -4.81 17.60 11.43
N ILE A 228 -5.24 16.38 11.74
CA ILE A 228 -5.57 15.38 10.73
C ILE A 228 -6.94 15.73 10.13
N LYS A 229 -7.00 15.86 8.81
CA LYS A 229 -8.24 16.08 8.07
C LYS A 229 -8.92 14.74 7.82
N PRO A 230 -10.26 14.62 8.03
CA PRO A 230 -11.01 13.42 7.69
C PRO A 230 -10.79 13.01 6.23
N ALA A 231 -10.65 11.71 5.98
CA ALA A 231 -10.42 11.17 4.66
C ALA A 231 -11.12 9.84 4.47
N SER A 232 -11.52 9.54 3.22
CA SER A 232 -11.98 8.22 2.81
C SER A 232 -11.40 7.85 1.46
N ALA A 233 -11.16 6.56 1.22
CA ALA A 233 -10.66 6.04 -0.04
C ALA A 233 -11.22 4.64 -0.31
N LEU A 234 -11.28 4.24 -1.58
CA LEU A 234 -11.67 2.90 -1.99
C LEU A 234 -10.49 2.18 -2.62
N PHE A 235 -10.39 0.88 -2.34
CA PHE A 235 -9.35 0.01 -2.88
C PHE A 235 -9.96 -1.31 -3.32
N THR A 236 -9.49 -1.87 -4.43
CA THR A 236 -9.72 -3.28 -4.72
C THR A 236 -8.84 -4.16 -3.84
N THR A 237 -9.21 -5.43 -3.68
CA THR A 237 -8.32 -6.38 -3.01
C THR A 237 -7.04 -6.54 -3.82
N PRO A 238 -5.84 -6.46 -3.20
CA PRO A 238 -4.60 -6.70 -3.91
C PRO A 238 -4.52 -8.10 -4.51
N GLU A 239 -3.96 -8.20 -5.70
CA GLU A 239 -3.66 -9.44 -6.40
C GLU A 239 -2.16 -9.60 -6.57
N ARG A 240 -1.69 -10.84 -6.71
CA ARG A 240 -0.30 -11.20 -6.99
C ARG A 240 -0.23 -12.24 -8.10
N SER A 241 0.78 -12.13 -8.96
CA SER A 241 1.09 -13.06 -10.03
C SER A 241 2.60 -13.23 -10.20
N SER A 242 3.03 -14.35 -10.75
CA SER A 242 4.37 -14.56 -11.28
C SER A 242 4.56 -13.92 -12.68
N GLU A 243 3.45 -13.62 -13.35
CA GLU A 243 3.42 -13.03 -14.69
C GLU A 243 2.92 -11.60 -14.66
N SER A 244 3.25 -10.83 -15.70
CA SER A 244 2.83 -9.44 -15.84
C SER A 244 1.31 -9.31 -15.88
N PHE A 245 0.78 -8.28 -15.22
CA PHE A 245 -0.61 -7.83 -15.39
C PHE A 245 -0.79 -6.90 -16.60
N LEU A 246 0.32 -6.45 -17.20
CA LEU A 246 0.27 -5.56 -18.36
C LEU A 246 -0.03 -6.39 -19.63
N PRO A 247 -0.76 -5.83 -20.59
CA PRO A 247 -0.97 -6.49 -21.88
C PRO A 247 0.39 -6.69 -22.59
N ASN A 248 0.48 -7.79 -23.33
CA ASN A 248 1.62 -8.09 -24.20
C ASN A 248 1.67 -7.14 -25.39
#